data_5dac6e5f266117495122a7c4818ca2c4
#
_entry.id   5dac6e5f266117495122a7c4818ca2c4
#
_cell.length_a   1.000
_cell.length_b   1.000
_cell.length_c   1.000
_cell.angle_alpha   90.00
_cell.angle_beta   90.00
_cell.angle_gamma   90.00
#
_symmetry.space_group_name_H-M   'P 1'
#
loop_
_entity.id
_entity.type
_entity.pdbx_description
1 polymer ?
#
loop_
_entity_poly.entity_id
_entity_poly.type
_entity_poly.pdbx_seq_one_letter_code
_entity_poly.pdbx_strand_id
1 'polypeptide(L)'
;MADYDVAVVGAGPAGAALASVLAPRYRVVLLDRLAEPLARIGESLIPAARRLLRDMGLLTAFEAQGFPAYLGNRSFWGGAEQRTDFIRDPDGPGWHLDRAGFERFMRAAAVARGAKMMAPVRLLSVARSGSGWRLTLKAEERGFGLQARLVVDAGGRTAPLAKMLGAVRQNTDRTVAHWLHGTDAPAAPPDAGFSTVESTREGWWYTAPLNGQRVVAFHADPDGETTKNLSTAALVTQARALPGIGPLLQSSAFVSDKDVTTTAANSARLRPFSGTDWLAIGDAALSFDPLASRGLFHALYSGYSGAAACDAVLQGQASGFESYADDLDRIVQAYNRHLAVFYSAERRWPDAPFWRRRQHAFNETNA
;
A
#
# COMPACT_ATOMS: atom_id res chain seq x y z
N MET A 1 -10.46 -33.45 -7.25
CA MET A 1 -9.15 -32.92 -6.78
C MET A 1 -9.15 -31.42 -7.05
N ALA A 2 -8.62 -30.57 -6.16
CA ALA A 2 -8.59 -29.11 -6.42
C ALA A 2 -7.63 -28.81 -7.58
N ASP A 3 -7.97 -27.79 -8.41
CA ASP A 3 -7.14 -27.36 -9.54
C ASP A 3 -5.84 -26.73 -9.06
N TYR A 4 -5.93 -25.99 -7.93
CA TYR A 4 -4.82 -25.28 -7.28
C TYR A 4 -4.74 -25.58 -5.78
N ASP A 5 -3.56 -25.44 -5.23
CA ASP A 5 -3.36 -25.50 -3.78
C ASP A 5 -3.72 -24.15 -3.15
N VAL A 6 -3.38 -23.03 -3.82
CA VAL A 6 -3.69 -21.67 -3.36
C VAL A 6 -4.24 -20.83 -4.51
N ALA A 7 -5.39 -20.17 -4.29
CA ALA A 7 -5.90 -19.13 -5.20
C ALA A 7 -5.79 -17.75 -4.51
N VAL A 8 -5.07 -16.82 -5.13
CA VAL A 8 -4.83 -15.47 -4.63
C VAL A 8 -5.63 -14.47 -5.43
N VAL A 9 -6.52 -13.73 -4.79
CA VAL A 9 -7.37 -12.70 -5.39
C VAL A 9 -6.72 -11.34 -5.21
N GLY A 10 -6.14 -10.80 -6.28
CA GLY A 10 -5.37 -9.57 -6.33
C GLY A 10 -3.88 -9.83 -6.58
N ALA A 11 -3.36 -9.31 -7.70
CA ALA A 11 -1.96 -9.43 -8.11
C ALA A 11 -1.17 -8.14 -7.87
N GLY A 12 -1.54 -7.37 -6.84
CA GLY A 12 -0.74 -6.27 -6.33
C GLY A 12 0.50 -6.77 -5.55
N PRO A 13 1.30 -5.87 -4.93
CA PRO A 13 2.55 -6.23 -4.28
C PRO A 13 2.42 -7.36 -3.25
N ALA A 14 1.35 -7.39 -2.43
CA ALA A 14 1.16 -8.43 -1.43
C ALA A 14 0.86 -9.80 -2.06
N GLY A 15 -0.09 -9.85 -3.02
CA GLY A 15 -0.45 -11.11 -3.68
C GLY A 15 0.69 -11.68 -4.52
N ALA A 16 1.41 -10.82 -5.25
CA ALA A 16 2.57 -11.24 -6.02
C ALA A 16 3.74 -11.70 -5.13
N ALA A 17 3.97 -11.06 -3.97
CA ALA A 17 4.95 -11.50 -2.99
C ALA A 17 4.61 -12.89 -2.45
N LEU A 18 3.37 -13.10 -1.98
CA LEU A 18 2.91 -14.41 -1.52
C LEU A 18 3.05 -15.48 -2.61
N ALA A 19 2.57 -15.20 -3.82
CA ALA A 19 2.63 -16.13 -4.93
C ALA A 19 4.08 -16.49 -5.30
N SER A 20 5.01 -15.51 -5.28
CA SER A 20 6.42 -15.76 -5.59
C SER A 20 7.12 -16.69 -4.59
N VAL A 21 6.67 -16.68 -3.32
CA VAL A 21 7.21 -17.55 -2.27
C VAL A 21 6.62 -18.97 -2.36
N LEU A 22 5.33 -19.09 -2.62
CA LEU A 22 4.64 -20.39 -2.61
C LEU A 22 4.77 -21.18 -3.92
N ALA A 23 4.83 -20.50 -5.06
CA ALA A 23 4.75 -21.15 -6.38
C ALA A 23 5.85 -22.20 -6.66
N PRO A 24 7.08 -22.11 -6.09
CA PRO A 24 8.08 -23.19 -6.25
C PRO A 24 7.68 -24.53 -5.65
N ARG A 25 6.71 -24.55 -4.72
CA ARG A 25 6.32 -25.78 -3.99
C ARG A 25 4.85 -26.17 -4.20
N TYR A 26 4.01 -25.22 -4.58
CA TYR A 26 2.55 -25.38 -4.68
C TYR A 26 2.00 -24.88 -6.01
N ARG A 27 0.88 -25.43 -6.43
CA ARG A 27 0.12 -24.91 -7.57
C ARG A 27 -0.62 -23.65 -7.15
N VAL A 28 -0.07 -22.49 -7.50
CA VAL A 28 -0.61 -21.17 -7.15
C VAL A 28 -1.24 -20.52 -8.37
N VAL A 29 -2.48 -20.04 -8.25
CA VAL A 29 -3.10 -19.14 -9.23
C VAL A 29 -3.22 -17.74 -8.65
N LEU A 30 -2.77 -16.75 -9.43
CA LEU A 30 -2.82 -15.33 -9.11
C LEU A 30 -3.85 -14.65 -10.02
N LEU A 31 -4.92 -14.12 -9.43
CA LEU A 31 -6.07 -13.57 -10.13
C LEU A 31 -6.07 -12.05 -10.01
N ASP A 32 -6.26 -11.33 -11.12
CA ASP A 32 -6.42 -9.86 -11.05
C ASP A 32 -7.45 -9.36 -12.05
N ARG A 33 -8.18 -8.31 -11.67
CA ARG A 33 -9.14 -7.63 -12.54
C ARG A 33 -8.49 -6.78 -13.63
N LEU A 34 -7.22 -6.42 -13.46
CA LEU A 34 -6.45 -5.60 -14.39
C LEU A 34 -5.39 -6.47 -15.07
N ALA A 35 -5.38 -6.48 -16.40
CA ALA A 35 -4.33 -7.11 -17.18
C ALA A 35 -2.96 -6.48 -16.85
N GLU A 36 -2.91 -5.15 -16.84
CA GLU A 36 -1.71 -4.36 -16.52
C GLU A 36 -1.90 -3.49 -15.28
N PRO A 37 -0.85 -3.33 -14.44
CA PRO A 37 -0.88 -2.40 -13.33
C PRO A 37 -1.03 -0.95 -13.80
N LEU A 38 -1.79 -0.16 -13.06
CA LEU A 38 -1.99 1.27 -13.31
C LEU A 38 -1.05 2.11 -12.44
N ALA A 39 -0.78 3.35 -12.89
CA ALA A 39 -0.12 4.34 -12.06
C ALA A 39 -0.93 4.61 -10.79
N ARG A 40 -0.25 4.68 -9.65
CA ARG A 40 -0.85 4.88 -8.32
C ARG A 40 0.09 5.71 -7.45
N ILE A 41 -0.48 6.37 -6.47
CA ILE A 41 0.28 6.99 -5.38
C ILE A 41 0.86 5.93 -4.43
N GLY A 42 1.89 6.31 -3.66
CA GLY A 42 2.56 5.49 -2.66
C GLY A 42 3.88 4.91 -3.19
N GLU A 43 4.77 5.80 -3.59
CA GLU A 43 6.01 5.53 -4.32
C GLU A 43 7.17 5.14 -3.40
N SER A 44 7.10 5.53 -2.11
CA SER A 44 8.23 5.34 -1.18
C SER A 44 8.27 3.93 -0.62
N LEU A 45 9.35 3.22 -0.89
CA LEU A 45 9.68 1.93 -0.27
C LEU A 45 10.85 2.13 0.70
N ILE A 46 10.59 1.88 1.99
CA ILE A 46 11.56 2.14 3.07
C ILE A 46 12.75 1.15 3.04
N PRO A 47 13.92 1.52 3.62
CA PRO A 47 15.13 0.70 3.66
C PRO A 47 14.91 -0.75 4.11
N ALA A 48 14.12 -0.96 5.16
CA ALA A 48 13.84 -2.29 5.73
C ALA A 48 13.26 -3.30 4.71
N ALA A 49 12.68 -2.84 3.60
CA ALA A 49 12.21 -3.72 2.53
C ALA A 49 13.34 -4.51 1.85
N ARG A 50 14.61 -4.05 1.96
CA ARG A 50 15.78 -4.75 1.46
C ARG A 50 15.89 -6.16 2.04
N ARG A 51 15.60 -6.30 3.33
CA ARG A 51 15.62 -7.62 4.00
C ARG A 51 14.55 -8.52 3.42
N LEU A 52 13.30 -8.04 3.30
CA LEU A 52 12.21 -8.83 2.73
C LEU A 52 12.49 -9.27 1.29
N LEU A 53 13.00 -8.36 0.45
CA LEU A 53 13.36 -8.68 -0.93
C LEU A 53 14.50 -9.70 -1.00
N ARG A 54 15.46 -9.64 -0.05
CA ARG A 54 16.54 -10.64 0.07
C ARG A 54 15.98 -12.00 0.49
N ASP A 55 15.15 -12.04 1.53
CA ASP A 55 14.56 -13.26 2.07
C ASP A 55 13.65 -13.95 1.04
N MET A 56 12.96 -13.15 0.22
CA MET A 56 12.23 -13.64 -0.94
C MET A 56 13.14 -14.05 -2.11
N GLY A 57 14.45 -13.79 -2.06
CA GLY A 57 15.38 -14.04 -3.18
C GLY A 57 15.09 -13.17 -4.41
N LEU A 58 14.58 -11.95 -4.23
CA LEU A 58 14.21 -11.02 -5.29
C LEU A 58 15.12 -9.78 -5.35
N LEU A 59 16.00 -9.57 -4.35
CA LEU A 59 16.73 -8.30 -4.19
C LEU A 59 17.57 -7.96 -5.41
N THR A 60 18.41 -8.86 -5.92
CA THR A 60 19.28 -8.60 -7.07
C THR A 60 18.48 -8.25 -8.32
N ALA A 61 17.40 -8.97 -8.61
CA ALA A 61 16.55 -8.70 -9.76
C ALA A 61 15.74 -7.40 -9.59
N PHE A 62 15.41 -7.03 -8.36
CA PHE A 62 14.75 -5.77 -8.04
C PHE A 62 15.71 -4.58 -8.21
N GLU A 63 16.94 -4.67 -7.71
CA GLU A 63 17.96 -3.62 -7.87
C GLU A 63 18.31 -3.36 -9.34
N ALA A 64 18.27 -4.39 -10.16
CA ALA A 64 18.44 -4.27 -11.60
C ALA A 64 17.32 -3.49 -12.32
N GLN A 65 16.19 -3.21 -11.64
CA GLN A 65 15.15 -2.33 -12.21
C GLN A 65 15.54 -0.85 -12.21
N GLY A 66 16.55 -0.45 -11.44
CA GLY A 66 17.09 0.90 -11.44
C GLY A 66 16.17 1.96 -10.84
N PHE A 67 15.33 1.60 -9.86
CA PHE A 67 14.50 2.59 -9.16
C PHE A 67 15.36 3.61 -8.41
N PRO A 68 15.03 4.93 -8.47
CA PRO A 68 15.77 5.97 -7.78
C PRO A 68 15.88 5.73 -6.28
N ALA A 69 17.00 6.16 -5.70
CA ALA A 69 17.22 6.06 -4.25
C ALA A 69 16.28 6.98 -3.48
N TYR A 70 15.69 6.45 -2.41
CA TYR A 70 14.98 7.18 -1.39
C TYR A 70 15.91 7.38 -0.19
N LEU A 71 16.42 8.62 -0.04
CA LEU A 71 17.48 8.95 0.91
C LEU A 71 16.96 9.42 2.26
N GLY A 72 15.68 9.76 2.36
CA GLY A 72 15.11 10.24 3.62
C GLY A 72 13.87 11.13 3.43
N ASN A 73 13.45 11.73 4.54
CA ASN A 73 12.29 12.61 4.61
C ASN A 73 12.66 14.01 5.04
N ARG A 74 12.03 15.01 4.46
CA ARG A 74 11.89 16.35 4.98
C ARG A 74 10.48 16.55 5.49
N SER A 75 10.32 17.10 6.68
CA SER A 75 9.02 17.27 7.32
C SER A 75 8.87 18.67 7.87
N PHE A 76 7.80 19.35 7.46
CA PHE A 76 7.34 20.62 7.99
C PHE A 76 6.10 20.37 8.84
N TRP A 77 6.30 19.74 10.01
CA TRP A 77 5.26 19.24 10.89
C TRP A 77 5.45 19.75 12.30
N GLY A 78 4.44 20.45 12.84
CA GLY A 78 4.49 21.00 14.20
C GLY A 78 5.42 22.19 14.38
N GLY A 79 6.08 22.71 13.32
CA GLY A 79 7.03 23.83 13.43
C GLY A 79 8.09 23.85 12.34
N ALA A 80 9.35 24.02 12.76
CA ALA A 80 10.49 24.09 11.85
C ALA A 80 10.72 22.78 11.08
N GLU A 81 11.41 22.88 9.95
CA GLU A 81 11.82 21.73 9.15
C GLU A 81 12.59 20.70 9.99
N GLN A 82 12.20 19.47 9.86
CA GLN A 82 12.92 18.30 10.38
C GLN A 82 13.36 17.44 9.21
N ARG A 83 14.57 16.90 9.27
CA ARG A 83 15.13 16.02 8.27
C ARG A 83 15.50 14.69 8.89
N THR A 84 14.99 13.60 8.32
CA THR A 84 15.39 12.23 8.63
C THR A 84 16.17 11.69 7.44
N ASP A 85 17.43 11.36 7.63
CA ASP A 85 18.34 10.87 6.59
C ASP A 85 18.62 9.38 6.82
N PHE A 86 18.58 8.59 5.75
CA PHE A 86 18.84 7.15 5.81
C PHE A 86 20.32 6.79 5.59
N ILE A 87 21.22 7.76 5.56
CA ILE A 87 22.66 7.51 5.35
C ILE A 87 23.26 6.56 6.41
N ARG A 88 22.67 6.52 7.59
CA ARG A 88 23.08 5.66 8.70
C ARG A 88 22.17 4.46 8.91
N ASP A 89 21.18 4.26 8.04
CA ASP A 89 20.32 3.09 8.12
C ASP A 89 21.12 1.83 7.74
N PRO A 90 21.15 0.79 8.56
CA PRO A 90 21.91 -0.43 8.29
C PRO A 90 21.46 -1.15 7.01
N ASP A 91 20.25 -0.88 6.53
CA ASP A 91 19.74 -1.42 5.28
C ASP A 91 20.04 -0.51 4.07
N GLY A 92 20.74 0.63 4.29
CA GLY A 92 21.04 1.61 3.27
C GLY A 92 19.83 2.46 2.86
N PRO A 93 19.81 3.07 1.67
CA PRO A 93 18.66 3.83 1.19
C PRO A 93 17.48 2.94 0.84
N GLY A 94 16.28 3.53 0.87
CA GLY A 94 15.09 2.95 0.26
C GLY A 94 15.02 3.25 -1.24
N TRP A 95 13.81 3.19 -1.81
CA TRP A 95 13.57 3.44 -3.23
C TRP A 95 12.31 4.26 -3.46
N HIS A 96 12.36 5.16 -4.44
CA HIS A 96 11.19 5.79 -5.04
C HIS A 96 10.75 4.97 -6.24
N LEU A 97 9.57 4.38 -6.18
CA LEU A 97 9.10 3.42 -7.16
C LEU A 97 8.18 4.06 -8.20
N ASP A 98 8.42 3.78 -9.48
CA ASP A 98 7.30 3.71 -10.42
C ASP A 98 6.41 2.53 -10.00
N ARG A 99 5.22 2.83 -9.50
CA ARG A 99 4.30 1.83 -8.95
C ARG A 99 3.88 0.79 -9.98
N ALA A 100 3.62 1.21 -11.20
CA ALA A 100 3.23 0.29 -12.26
C ALA A 100 4.40 -0.64 -12.66
N GLY A 101 5.62 -0.09 -12.78
CA GLY A 101 6.84 -0.86 -13.03
C GLY A 101 7.13 -1.85 -11.92
N PHE A 102 7.04 -1.42 -10.66
CA PHE A 102 7.24 -2.29 -9.52
C PHE A 102 6.21 -3.45 -9.46
N GLU A 103 4.93 -3.15 -9.69
CA GLU A 103 3.90 -4.19 -9.70
C GLU A 103 4.06 -5.17 -10.86
N ARG A 104 4.50 -4.70 -12.06
CA ARG A 104 4.88 -5.58 -13.19
C ARG A 104 6.03 -6.50 -12.82
N PHE A 105 7.09 -5.94 -12.22
CA PHE A 105 8.23 -6.73 -11.73
C PHE A 105 7.79 -7.83 -10.77
N MET A 106 6.98 -7.51 -9.76
CA MET A 106 6.52 -8.48 -8.78
C MET A 106 5.64 -9.58 -9.41
N ARG A 107 4.73 -9.23 -10.34
CA ARG A 107 3.93 -10.21 -11.10
C ARG A 107 4.81 -11.14 -11.94
N ALA A 108 5.77 -10.58 -12.66
CA ALA A 108 6.71 -11.34 -13.48
C ALA A 108 7.56 -12.30 -12.62
N ALA A 109 8.02 -11.86 -11.46
CA ALA A 109 8.74 -12.69 -10.51
C ALA A 109 7.91 -13.88 -10.01
N ALA A 110 6.63 -13.67 -9.70
CA ALA A 110 5.73 -14.74 -9.30
C ALA A 110 5.51 -15.76 -10.43
N VAL A 111 5.30 -15.29 -11.66
CA VAL A 111 5.12 -16.15 -12.84
C VAL A 111 6.39 -16.93 -13.15
N ALA A 112 7.56 -16.30 -13.11
CA ALA A 112 8.85 -16.95 -13.33
C ALA A 112 9.13 -18.07 -12.32
N ARG A 113 8.50 -18.02 -11.15
CA ARG A 113 8.60 -19.05 -10.09
C ARG A 113 7.49 -20.11 -10.16
N GLY A 114 6.63 -20.08 -11.18
CA GLY A 114 5.63 -21.12 -11.43
C GLY A 114 4.19 -20.73 -11.07
N ALA A 115 3.93 -19.52 -10.60
CA ALA A 115 2.55 -19.06 -10.39
C ALA A 115 1.81 -18.92 -11.73
N LYS A 116 0.57 -19.38 -11.79
CA LYS A 116 -0.31 -19.16 -12.94
C LYS A 116 -0.98 -17.80 -12.81
N MET A 117 -0.68 -16.87 -13.69
CA MET A 117 -1.38 -15.58 -13.76
C MET A 117 -2.64 -15.69 -14.61
N MET A 118 -3.78 -15.21 -14.09
CA MET A 118 -5.02 -15.01 -14.83
C MET A 118 -5.49 -13.57 -14.64
N ALA A 119 -5.41 -12.77 -15.68
CA ALA A 119 -5.85 -11.36 -15.76
C ALA A 119 -6.14 -10.98 -17.23
N PRO A 120 -7.18 -10.20 -17.51
CA PRO A 120 -8.15 -9.66 -16.54
C PRO A 120 -9.23 -10.70 -16.16
N VAL A 121 -9.44 -10.89 -14.86
CA VAL A 121 -10.54 -11.72 -14.35
C VAL A 121 -11.19 -11.09 -13.12
N ARG A 122 -12.49 -11.23 -12.97
CA ARG A 122 -13.26 -10.76 -11.81
C ARG A 122 -13.78 -11.93 -11.00
N LEU A 123 -13.60 -11.88 -9.68
CA LEU A 123 -14.25 -12.78 -8.75
C LEU A 123 -15.74 -12.40 -8.65
N LEU A 124 -16.63 -13.37 -8.92
CA LEU A 124 -18.08 -13.19 -8.80
C LEU A 124 -18.62 -13.79 -7.50
N SER A 125 -18.13 -14.97 -7.13
CA SER A 125 -18.53 -15.64 -5.89
C SER A 125 -17.47 -16.61 -5.42
N VAL A 126 -17.54 -16.95 -4.14
CA VAL A 126 -16.74 -17.99 -3.49
C VAL A 126 -17.65 -18.83 -2.61
N ALA A 127 -17.49 -20.15 -2.65
CA ALA A 127 -18.28 -21.09 -1.87
C ALA A 127 -17.45 -22.28 -1.43
N ARG A 128 -17.80 -22.92 -0.32
CA ARG A 128 -17.20 -24.19 0.10
C ARG A 128 -17.49 -25.29 -0.92
N SER A 129 -16.49 -26.11 -1.21
CA SER A 129 -16.60 -27.24 -2.13
C SER A 129 -15.69 -28.37 -1.69
N GLY A 130 -16.26 -29.40 -1.08
CA GLY A 130 -15.48 -30.45 -0.43
C GLY A 130 -14.59 -29.90 0.68
N SER A 131 -13.30 -30.24 0.66
CA SER A 131 -12.31 -29.78 1.62
C SER A 131 -11.66 -28.43 1.25
N GLY A 132 -12.20 -27.70 0.28
CA GLY A 132 -11.64 -26.42 -0.17
C GLY A 132 -12.70 -25.44 -0.62
N TRP A 133 -12.36 -24.67 -1.63
CA TRP A 133 -13.14 -23.55 -2.13
C TRP A 133 -13.38 -23.69 -3.65
N ARG A 134 -14.58 -23.33 -4.08
CA ARG A 134 -14.90 -23.06 -5.48
C ARG A 134 -15.04 -21.56 -5.68
N LEU A 135 -14.25 -21.00 -6.61
CA LEU A 135 -14.36 -19.62 -7.05
C LEU A 135 -15.07 -19.57 -8.40
N THR A 136 -16.08 -18.73 -8.53
CA THR A 136 -16.70 -18.38 -9.81
C THR A 136 -16.08 -17.09 -10.31
N LEU A 137 -15.56 -17.12 -11.52
CA LEU A 137 -14.80 -16.03 -12.13
C LEU A 137 -15.45 -15.61 -13.45
N LYS A 138 -15.24 -14.35 -13.83
CA LYS A 138 -15.62 -13.83 -15.15
C LYS A 138 -14.39 -13.24 -15.83
N ALA A 139 -14.08 -13.71 -17.04
CA ALA A 139 -13.12 -13.12 -17.97
C ALA A 139 -13.90 -12.65 -19.21
N GLU A 140 -13.80 -11.35 -19.53
CA GLU A 140 -14.65 -10.75 -20.55
C GLU A 140 -16.14 -11.09 -20.32
N GLU A 141 -16.81 -11.78 -21.28
CA GLU A 141 -18.20 -12.21 -21.14
C GLU A 141 -18.35 -13.68 -20.71
N ARG A 142 -17.23 -14.42 -20.50
CA ARG A 142 -17.26 -15.84 -20.16
C ARG A 142 -17.09 -16.07 -18.66
N GLY A 143 -18.06 -16.73 -18.05
CA GLY A 143 -17.97 -17.27 -16.68
C GLY A 143 -17.27 -18.64 -16.67
N PHE A 144 -16.43 -18.86 -15.67
CA PHE A 144 -15.83 -20.16 -15.40
C PHE A 144 -15.57 -20.36 -13.90
N GLY A 145 -15.33 -21.59 -13.50
CA GLY A 145 -15.00 -21.91 -12.10
C GLY A 145 -13.61 -22.51 -11.97
N LEU A 146 -12.99 -22.35 -10.82
CA LEU A 146 -11.82 -23.09 -10.40
C LEU A 146 -11.96 -23.52 -8.94
N GLN A 147 -11.19 -24.53 -8.54
CA GLN A 147 -11.15 -25.03 -7.17
C GLN A 147 -9.76 -24.86 -6.56
N ALA A 148 -9.72 -24.44 -5.29
CA ALA A 148 -8.48 -24.31 -4.54
C ALA A 148 -8.63 -24.84 -3.11
N ARG A 149 -7.55 -25.35 -2.53
CA ARG A 149 -7.53 -25.78 -1.12
C ARG A 149 -7.60 -24.58 -0.20
N LEU A 150 -6.79 -23.56 -0.47
CA LEU A 150 -6.75 -22.28 0.27
C LEU A 150 -7.11 -21.12 -0.67
N VAL A 151 -7.71 -20.07 -0.10
CA VAL A 151 -7.97 -18.82 -0.81
C VAL A 151 -7.39 -17.63 -0.02
N VAL A 152 -6.80 -16.69 -0.75
CA VAL A 152 -6.14 -15.52 -0.17
C VAL A 152 -6.74 -14.24 -0.76
N ASP A 153 -7.20 -13.33 0.11
CA ASP A 153 -7.59 -11.99 -0.30
C ASP A 153 -6.39 -11.03 -0.30
N ALA A 154 -5.92 -10.69 -1.49
CA ALA A 154 -4.92 -9.66 -1.76
C ALA A 154 -5.53 -8.50 -2.59
N GLY A 155 -6.86 -8.36 -2.59
CA GLY A 155 -7.64 -7.42 -3.40
C GLY A 155 -7.57 -5.97 -2.94
N GLY A 156 -6.60 -5.63 -2.07
CA GLY A 156 -6.38 -4.28 -1.56
C GLY A 156 -7.53 -3.79 -0.69
N ARG A 157 -7.72 -2.49 -0.62
CA ARG A 157 -8.71 -1.85 0.27
C ARG A 157 -10.16 -2.32 0.06
N THR A 158 -10.47 -2.95 -1.05
CA THR A 158 -11.82 -3.48 -1.32
C THR A 158 -12.11 -4.80 -0.62
N ALA A 159 -11.08 -5.60 -0.31
CA ALA A 159 -11.16 -6.93 0.31
C ALA A 159 -12.33 -7.77 -0.24
N PRO A 160 -12.37 -8.06 -1.54
CA PRO A 160 -13.58 -8.60 -2.18
C PRO A 160 -13.89 -10.03 -1.73
N LEU A 161 -12.88 -10.87 -1.60
CA LEU A 161 -13.04 -12.26 -1.19
C LEU A 161 -13.40 -12.37 0.29
N ALA A 162 -12.66 -11.68 1.15
CA ALA A 162 -12.88 -11.73 2.60
C ALA A 162 -14.28 -11.21 2.99
N LYS A 163 -14.78 -10.17 2.32
CA LYS A 163 -16.15 -9.69 2.50
C LYS A 163 -17.20 -10.72 2.07
N MET A 164 -16.98 -11.43 0.97
CA MET A 164 -17.87 -12.53 0.58
C MET A 164 -17.87 -13.67 1.60
N LEU A 165 -16.80 -13.80 2.38
CA LEU A 165 -16.67 -14.78 3.47
C LEU A 165 -17.15 -14.24 4.84
N GLY A 166 -17.78 -13.06 4.86
CA GLY A 166 -18.40 -12.48 6.06
C GLY A 166 -17.46 -11.60 6.90
N ALA A 167 -16.23 -11.36 6.46
CA ALA A 167 -15.35 -10.44 7.16
C ALA A 167 -15.78 -8.97 6.97
N VAL A 168 -15.62 -8.16 8.02
CA VAL A 168 -16.02 -6.76 8.05
C VAL A 168 -14.80 -5.86 8.08
N ARG A 169 -14.78 -4.85 7.21
CA ARG A 169 -13.75 -3.82 7.21
C ARG A 169 -14.14 -2.67 8.13
N GLN A 170 -13.30 -2.38 9.09
CA GLN A 170 -13.46 -1.27 10.05
C GLN A 170 -12.51 -0.14 9.67
N ASN A 171 -13.06 1.00 9.28
CA ASN A 171 -12.30 2.22 9.01
C ASN A 171 -12.14 3.00 10.32
N THR A 172 -10.92 3.48 10.60
CA THR A 172 -10.63 4.30 11.79
C THR A 172 -10.68 5.79 11.51
N ASP A 173 -10.52 6.17 10.26
CA ASP A 173 -10.62 7.55 9.78
C ASP A 173 -11.22 7.61 8.37
N ARG A 174 -11.26 8.81 7.76
CA ARG A 174 -11.88 9.05 6.45
C ARG A 174 -10.92 9.68 5.43
N THR A 175 -9.62 9.72 5.73
CA THR A 175 -8.63 10.38 4.90
C THR A 175 -8.70 9.94 3.44
N VAL A 176 -8.66 10.91 2.54
CA VAL A 176 -8.46 10.72 1.11
C VAL A 176 -7.20 11.44 0.67
N ALA A 177 -6.57 10.94 -0.38
CA ALA A 177 -5.47 11.61 -1.06
C ALA A 177 -5.96 12.13 -2.41
N HIS A 178 -5.81 13.42 -2.64
CA HIS A 178 -5.95 14.07 -3.95
C HIS A 178 -4.55 14.22 -4.53
N TRP A 179 -4.27 13.57 -5.64
CA TRP A 179 -2.90 13.48 -6.14
C TRP A 179 -2.82 13.52 -7.67
N LEU A 180 -1.65 13.89 -8.15
CA LEU A 180 -1.27 13.80 -9.55
C LEU A 180 0.23 13.57 -9.71
N HIS A 181 0.63 13.06 -10.85
CA HIS A 181 2.00 13.06 -11.31
C HIS A 181 2.21 14.20 -12.30
N GLY A 182 3.40 14.76 -12.30
CA GLY A 182 3.82 15.74 -13.30
C GLY A 182 5.28 15.55 -13.67
N THR A 183 5.71 16.26 -14.70
CA THR A 183 7.10 16.25 -15.16
C THR A 183 7.93 17.17 -14.29
N ASP A 184 9.11 16.69 -13.87
CA ASP A 184 10.17 17.45 -13.23
C ASP A 184 11.27 17.73 -14.26
N ALA A 185 11.74 18.98 -14.35
CA ALA A 185 12.91 19.29 -15.16
C ALA A 185 14.17 18.65 -14.54
N PRO A 186 15.17 18.26 -15.37
CA PRO A 186 16.34 17.51 -14.92
C PRO A 186 17.37 18.29 -14.08
N ALA A 187 17.10 19.56 -13.74
CA ALA A 187 17.94 20.28 -12.77
C ALA A 187 17.86 19.55 -11.42
N ALA A 188 18.98 19.08 -10.90
CA ALA A 188 19.03 18.35 -9.64
C ALA A 188 18.33 19.18 -8.54
N PRO A 189 17.12 18.81 -8.11
CA PRO A 189 16.42 19.57 -7.09
C PRO A 189 17.18 19.43 -5.77
N PRO A 190 17.11 20.44 -4.89
CA PRO A 190 17.78 20.40 -3.59
C PRO A 190 17.29 19.27 -2.68
N ASP A 191 16.24 18.58 -3.08
CA ASP A 191 15.66 17.41 -2.40
C ASP A 191 15.92 16.08 -3.12
N ALA A 192 16.90 16.01 -4.01
CA ALA A 192 17.19 14.79 -4.75
C ALA A 192 17.20 13.55 -3.83
N GLY A 193 16.25 12.64 -4.04
CA GLY A 193 16.08 11.42 -3.24
C GLY A 193 15.34 11.60 -1.90
N PHE A 194 14.84 12.79 -1.54
CA PHE A 194 14.02 12.98 -0.34
C PHE A 194 12.54 13.14 -0.70
N SER A 195 11.67 12.53 0.07
CA SER A 195 10.27 12.94 0.09
C SER A 195 10.05 14.09 1.08
N THR A 196 9.04 14.91 0.80
CA THR A 196 8.69 16.06 1.65
C THR A 196 7.23 15.95 2.09
N VAL A 197 7.01 16.11 3.39
CA VAL A 197 5.68 16.21 4.01
C VAL A 197 5.52 17.59 4.62
N GLU A 198 4.38 18.22 4.41
CA GLU A 198 4.06 19.53 4.96
C GLU A 198 2.62 19.59 5.46
N SER A 199 2.43 19.88 6.75
CA SER A 199 1.12 20.02 7.37
C SER A 199 0.52 21.40 7.13
N THR A 200 -0.80 21.43 6.93
CA THR A 200 -1.62 22.63 6.76
C THR A 200 -2.88 22.55 7.63
N ARG A 201 -3.67 23.62 7.72
CA ARG A 201 -4.87 23.68 8.55
C ARG A 201 -5.89 22.57 8.26
N GLU A 202 -6.02 22.16 6.98
CA GLU A 202 -7.05 21.20 6.54
C GLU A 202 -6.54 19.79 6.25
N GLY A 203 -5.25 19.55 6.45
CA GLY A 203 -4.62 18.26 6.14
C GLY A 203 -3.12 18.37 6.01
N TRP A 204 -2.56 17.54 5.15
CA TRP A 204 -1.12 17.55 4.91
C TRP A 204 -0.78 17.19 3.46
N TRP A 205 0.33 17.75 3.02
CA TRP A 205 0.84 17.61 1.66
C TRP A 205 2.03 16.68 1.61
N TYR A 206 2.17 16.04 0.48
CA TYR A 206 3.27 15.14 0.18
C TYR A 206 3.79 15.39 -1.22
N THR A 207 5.11 15.35 -1.37
CA THR A 207 5.76 15.29 -2.67
C THR A 207 6.99 14.41 -2.61
N ALA A 208 7.27 13.71 -3.70
CA ALA A 208 8.48 12.91 -3.89
C ALA A 208 8.93 12.97 -5.35
N PRO A 209 10.25 13.05 -5.60
CA PRO A 209 10.80 12.93 -6.94
C PRO A 209 10.72 11.46 -7.40
N LEU A 210 10.44 11.29 -8.68
CA LEU A 210 10.49 10.02 -9.40
C LEU A 210 11.47 10.21 -10.57
N ASN A 211 11.68 9.17 -11.36
CA ASN A 211 12.59 9.27 -12.52
C ASN A 211 12.02 10.23 -13.59
N GLY A 212 12.46 11.51 -13.57
CA GLY A 212 11.98 12.56 -14.47
C GLY A 212 10.54 13.02 -14.21
N GLN A 213 9.93 12.57 -13.14
CA GLN A 213 8.59 12.94 -12.69
C GLN A 213 8.59 13.29 -11.20
N ARG A 214 7.47 13.83 -10.75
CA ARG A 214 7.19 14.10 -9.33
C ARG A 214 5.73 13.81 -9.03
N VAL A 215 5.47 13.25 -7.87
CA VAL A 215 4.13 13.19 -7.32
C VAL A 215 3.87 14.41 -6.43
N VAL A 216 2.67 14.96 -6.51
CA VAL A 216 2.13 15.95 -5.57
C VAL A 216 0.80 15.43 -5.05
N ALA A 217 0.63 15.41 -3.74
CA ALA A 217 -0.57 14.89 -3.11
C ALA A 217 -1.00 15.74 -1.91
N PHE A 218 -2.31 15.94 -1.78
CA PHE A 218 -2.96 16.53 -0.63
C PHE A 218 -3.81 15.49 0.10
N HIS A 219 -3.54 15.27 1.37
CA HIS A 219 -4.26 14.33 2.22
C HIS A 219 -5.18 15.11 3.18
N ALA A 220 -6.47 14.87 3.07
CA ALA A 220 -7.49 15.58 3.84
C ALA A 220 -8.71 14.71 4.08
N ASP A 221 -9.65 15.21 4.89
CA ASP A 221 -10.97 14.59 5.00
C ASP A 221 -11.84 14.99 3.79
N PRO A 222 -12.72 14.11 3.29
CA PRO A 222 -13.51 14.36 2.08
C PRO A 222 -14.56 15.46 2.26
N ASP A 223 -14.86 15.87 3.49
CA ASP A 223 -15.79 16.94 3.84
C ASP A 223 -15.11 18.32 4.04
N GLY A 224 -13.79 18.41 3.83
CA GLY A 224 -13.04 19.66 3.90
C GLY A 224 -13.42 20.67 2.81
N GLU A 225 -13.31 21.97 3.11
CA GLU A 225 -13.64 23.04 2.14
C GLU A 225 -12.71 22.98 0.91
N THR A 226 -11.41 22.74 1.15
CA THR A 226 -10.38 22.66 0.10
C THR A 226 -10.56 21.46 -0.83
N THR A 227 -11.23 20.39 -0.35
CA THR A 227 -11.38 19.13 -1.12
C THR A 227 -12.57 19.19 -2.10
N LYS A 228 -13.50 20.11 -1.92
CA LYS A 228 -14.65 20.25 -2.79
C LYS A 228 -14.21 20.78 -4.15
N ASN A 229 -14.35 19.94 -5.19
CA ASN A 229 -14.03 20.31 -6.59
C ASN A 229 -12.57 20.73 -6.83
N LEU A 230 -11.61 20.06 -6.20
CA LEU A 230 -10.18 20.34 -6.33
C LEU A 230 -9.68 20.02 -7.74
N SER A 231 -9.54 21.06 -8.58
CA SER A 231 -8.99 20.92 -9.93
C SER A 231 -7.46 20.77 -9.90
N THR A 232 -6.89 20.29 -11.00
CA THR A 232 -5.42 20.22 -11.20
C THR A 232 -4.75 21.56 -10.98
N ALA A 233 -5.28 22.62 -11.55
CA ALA A 233 -4.73 23.98 -11.38
C ALA A 233 -4.79 24.44 -9.93
N ALA A 234 -5.90 24.18 -9.23
CA ALA A 234 -6.05 24.55 -7.82
C ALA A 234 -5.07 23.78 -6.92
N LEU A 235 -4.93 22.45 -7.13
CA LEU A 235 -3.98 21.63 -6.36
C LEU A 235 -2.54 22.10 -6.57
N VAL A 236 -2.12 22.33 -7.81
CA VAL A 236 -0.75 22.82 -8.11
C VAL A 236 -0.51 24.22 -7.56
N THR A 237 -1.50 25.14 -7.67
CA THR A 237 -1.38 26.50 -7.12
C THR A 237 -1.22 26.48 -5.60
N GLN A 238 -2.03 25.67 -4.91
CA GLN A 238 -1.92 25.51 -3.45
C GLN A 238 -0.58 24.90 -3.05
N ALA A 239 -0.13 23.85 -3.73
CA ALA A 239 1.16 23.23 -3.47
C ALA A 239 2.34 24.20 -3.65
N ARG A 240 2.29 25.06 -4.67
CA ARG A 240 3.30 26.12 -4.93
C ARG A 240 3.32 27.22 -3.88
N ALA A 241 2.23 27.44 -3.17
CA ALA A 241 2.15 28.43 -2.10
C ALA A 241 2.73 27.90 -0.76
N LEU A 242 3.05 26.62 -0.65
CA LEU A 242 3.58 26.02 0.58
C LEU A 242 5.05 26.40 0.79
N PRO A 243 5.44 26.79 2.02
CA PRO A 243 6.82 27.18 2.35
C PRO A 243 7.87 26.10 2.07
N GLY A 244 7.57 24.83 2.31
CA GLY A 244 8.50 23.72 2.12
C GLY A 244 8.44 23.09 0.73
N ILE A 245 7.24 22.84 0.23
CA ILE A 245 7.01 22.16 -1.07
C ILE A 245 7.10 23.14 -2.24
N GLY A 246 6.61 24.39 -2.09
CA GLY A 246 6.57 25.39 -3.15
C GLY A 246 7.92 25.62 -3.85
N PRO A 247 9.02 25.87 -3.10
CA PRO A 247 10.36 26.04 -3.68
C PRO A 247 10.82 24.82 -4.51
N LEU A 248 10.45 23.59 -4.12
CA LEU A 248 10.79 22.38 -4.87
C LEU A 248 10.10 22.34 -6.23
N LEU A 249 8.80 22.67 -6.27
CA LEU A 249 8.02 22.71 -7.50
C LEU A 249 8.45 23.83 -8.46
N GLN A 250 8.97 24.93 -7.91
CA GLN A 250 9.53 26.04 -8.68
C GLN A 250 10.88 25.67 -9.27
N SER A 251 11.80 25.12 -8.46
CA SER A 251 13.16 24.74 -8.88
C SER A 251 13.17 23.64 -9.92
N SER A 252 12.19 22.73 -9.87
CA SER A 252 12.05 21.64 -10.85
C SER A 252 11.19 22.00 -12.06
N ALA A 253 10.69 23.24 -12.17
CA ALA A 253 9.75 23.67 -13.19
C ALA A 253 8.56 22.70 -13.38
N PHE A 254 8.04 22.20 -12.25
CA PHE A 254 7.00 21.17 -12.22
C PHE A 254 5.76 21.56 -13.05
N VAL A 255 5.36 20.66 -13.93
CA VAL A 255 4.15 20.81 -14.77
C VAL A 255 3.40 19.47 -14.78
N SER A 256 2.07 19.54 -14.67
CA SER A 256 1.19 18.39 -14.85
C SER A 256 0.09 18.68 -15.84
N ASP A 257 -0.09 17.75 -16.77
CA ASP A 257 -1.23 17.68 -17.71
C ASP A 257 -2.26 16.62 -17.27
N LYS A 258 -2.03 15.98 -16.12
CA LYS A 258 -2.90 14.94 -15.57
C LYS A 258 -4.00 15.54 -14.72
N ASP A 259 -5.17 14.93 -14.78
CA ASP A 259 -6.25 15.25 -13.85
C ASP A 259 -5.95 14.77 -12.44
N VAL A 260 -6.44 15.51 -11.45
CA VAL A 260 -6.38 15.10 -10.05
C VAL A 260 -7.14 13.80 -9.88
N THR A 261 -6.45 12.82 -9.31
CA THR A 261 -7.05 11.55 -8.92
C THR A 261 -7.30 11.55 -7.41
N THR A 262 -8.47 11.09 -6.98
CA THR A 262 -8.81 10.93 -5.58
C THR A 262 -8.79 9.44 -5.20
N THR A 263 -8.06 9.11 -4.13
CA THR A 263 -7.89 7.74 -3.65
C THR A 263 -8.12 7.68 -2.15
N ALA A 264 -8.75 6.60 -1.66
CA ALA A 264 -8.88 6.36 -0.23
C ALA A 264 -7.49 6.19 0.40
N ALA A 265 -7.23 6.96 1.45
CA ALA A 265 -5.96 7.00 2.18
C ALA A 265 -6.13 6.69 3.68
N ASN A 266 -7.34 6.34 4.10
CA ASN A 266 -7.70 6.09 5.48
C ASN A 266 -7.09 4.80 6.05
N SER A 267 -6.86 4.78 7.36
CA SER A 267 -6.53 3.57 8.09
C SER A 267 -7.75 2.67 8.20
N ALA A 268 -7.53 1.36 8.04
CA ALA A 268 -8.60 0.39 8.26
C ALA A 268 -8.04 -1.01 8.54
N ARG A 269 -8.80 -1.79 9.27
CA ARG A 269 -8.51 -3.22 9.53
C ARG A 269 -9.67 -4.11 9.10
N LEU A 270 -9.38 -5.30 8.67
CA LEU A 270 -10.36 -6.35 8.44
C LEU A 270 -10.59 -7.14 9.75
N ARG A 271 -11.81 -7.61 9.99
CA ARG A 271 -12.13 -8.52 11.09
C ARG A 271 -13.09 -9.62 10.62
N PRO A 272 -12.72 -10.91 10.80
CA PRO A 272 -11.38 -11.39 11.15
C PRO A 272 -10.39 -11.23 9.97
N PHE A 273 -9.07 -11.35 10.23
CA PHE A 273 -8.04 -11.36 9.17
C PHE A 273 -7.98 -12.67 8.40
N SER A 274 -8.45 -13.74 9.02
CA SER A 274 -8.42 -15.10 8.49
C SER A 274 -9.57 -15.94 9.04
N GLY A 275 -9.78 -17.10 8.46
CA GLY A 275 -10.71 -18.12 8.92
C GLY A 275 -10.30 -19.47 8.35
N THR A 276 -11.18 -20.46 8.43
CA THR A 276 -10.87 -21.80 7.94
C THR A 276 -10.52 -21.79 6.44
N ASP A 277 -9.27 -22.12 6.13
CA ASP A 277 -8.69 -22.19 4.78
C ASP A 277 -8.74 -20.89 3.98
N TRP A 278 -8.75 -19.74 4.64
CA TRP A 278 -8.61 -18.44 4.00
C TRP A 278 -7.89 -17.42 4.87
N LEU A 279 -7.20 -16.46 4.26
CA LEU A 279 -6.62 -15.29 4.92
C LEU A 279 -6.65 -14.07 4.00
N ALA A 280 -6.55 -12.87 4.62
CA ALA A 280 -6.34 -11.61 3.92
C ALA A 280 -4.92 -11.09 4.15
N ILE A 281 -4.34 -10.46 3.13
CA ILE A 281 -2.98 -9.88 3.16
C ILE A 281 -2.97 -8.46 2.58
N GLY A 282 -1.90 -7.70 2.86
CA GLY A 282 -1.77 -6.33 2.39
C GLY A 282 -2.91 -5.43 2.85
N ASP A 283 -3.26 -4.48 1.99
CA ASP A 283 -4.36 -3.54 2.28
C ASP A 283 -5.75 -4.21 2.43
N ALA A 284 -5.90 -5.46 2.02
CA ALA A 284 -7.12 -6.22 2.27
C ALA A 284 -7.26 -6.57 3.75
N ALA A 285 -6.17 -6.93 4.41
CA ALA A 285 -6.13 -7.16 5.85
C ALA A 285 -6.04 -5.85 6.63
N LEU A 286 -5.05 -5.03 6.31
CA LEU A 286 -4.70 -3.84 7.09
C LEU A 286 -4.15 -2.74 6.19
N SER A 287 -4.81 -1.61 6.13
CA SER A 287 -4.32 -0.42 5.43
C SER A 287 -3.95 0.68 6.40
N PHE A 288 -2.86 1.38 6.09
CA PHE A 288 -2.29 2.43 6.89
C PHE A 288 -2.57 3.82 6.32
N ASP A 289 -2.56 4.82 7.20
CA ASP A 289 -2.41 6.21 6.83
C ASP A 289 -1.06 6.40 6.12
N PRO A 290 -1.02 7.07 4.95
CA PRO A 290 0.22 7.27 4.20
C PRO A 290 1.33 8.00 4.95
N LEU A 291 0.99 8.79 5.98
CA LEU A 291 1.97 9.45 6.85
C LEU A 291 2.99 8.46 7.45
N ALA A 292 2.57 7.22 7.69
CA ALA A 292 3.46 6.18 8.20
C ALA A 292 4.49 5.68 7.16
N SER A 293 4.33 5.97 5.87
CA SER A 293 5.16 5.49 4.74
C SER A 293 5.39 3.96 4.74
N ARG A 294 4.46 3.18 5.30
CA ARG A 294 4.63 1.74 5.53
C ARG A 294 3.76 0.84 4.66
N GLY A 295 2.89 1.39 3.81
CA GLY A 295 1.92 0.60 3.04
C GLY A 295 2.56 -0.44 2.13
N LEU A 296 3.58 -0.08 1.36
CA LEU A 296 4.30 -1.01 0.48
C LEU A 296 5.11 -2.05 1.26
N PHE A 297 5.82 -1.60 2.31
CA PHE A 297 6.55 -2.52 3.18
C PHE A 297 5.60 -3.56 3.80
N HIS A 298 4.46 -3.11 4.33
CA HIS A 298 3.45 -4.00 4.89
C HIS A 298 2.87 -4.96 3.84
N ALA A 299 2.65 -4.50 2.62
CA ALA A 299 2.19 -5.37 1.53
C ALA A 299 3.18 -6.51 1.26
N LEU A 300 4.48 -6.21 1.16
CA LEU A 300 5.53 -7.22 1.01
C LEU A 300 5.63 -8.13 2.23
N TYR A 301 5.63 -7.55 3.44
CA TYR A 301 5.72 -8.29 4.69
C TYR A 301 4.56 -9.27 4.87
N SER A 302 3.31 -8.78 4.72
CA SER A 302 2.13 -9.62 4.88
C SER A 302 1.99 -10.66 3.75
N GLY A 303 2.51 -10.38 2.56
CA GLY A 303 2.63 -11.37 1.50
C GLY A 303 3.62 -12.48 1.86
N TYR A 304 4.79 -12.11 2.38
CA TYR A 304 5.82 -13.05 2.81
C TYR A 304 5.39 -13.89 4.04
N SER A 305 4.89 -13.25 5.10
CA SER A 305 4.42 -13.95 6.30
C SER A 305 3.13 -14.75 6.04
N GLY A 306 2.23 -14.24 5.20
CA GLY A 306 1.06 -14.96 4.74
C GLY A 306 1.42 -16.21 3.92
N ALA A 307 2.50 -16.18 3.15
CA ALA A 307 3.01 -17.38 2.47
C ALA A 307 3.47 -18.44 3.47
N ALA A 308 4.20 -18.06 4.52
CA ALA A 308 4.59 -18.98 5.58
C ALA A 308 3.37 -19.57 6.31
N ALA A 309 2.35 -18.75 6.57
CA ALA A 309 1.09 -19.21 7.17
C ALA A 309 0.33 -20.19 6.26
N CYS A 310 0.26 -19.93 4.94
CA CYS A 310 -0.32 -20.86 3.97
C CYS A 310 0.48 -22.18 3.91
N ASP A 311 1.80 -22.12 3.92
CA ASP A 311 2.67 -23.30 3.93
C ASP A 311 2.40 -24.18 5.16
N ALA A 312 2.34 -23.58 6.34
CA ALA A 312 2.04 -24.28 7.58
C ALA A 312 0.68 -24.99 7.53
N VAL A 313 -0.36 -24.30 7.06
CA VAL A 313 -1.71 -24.88 6.94
C VAL A 313 -1.75 -26.00 5.89
N LEU A 314 -1.07 -25.84 4.76
CA LEU A 314 -0.99 -26.88 3.72
C LEU A 314 -0.26 -28.13 4.19
N GLN A 315 0.66 -27.99 5.17
CA GLN A 315 1.35 -29.09 5.85
C GLN A 315 0.57 -29.66 7.05
N GLY A 316 -0.65 -29.18 7.31
CA GLY A 316 -1.52 -29.71 8.37
C GLY A 316 -1.38 -28.99 9.72
N GLN A 317 -0.65 -27.87 9.79
CA GLN A 317 -0.50 -27.04 11.01
C GLN A 317 -1.65 -26.03 11.06
N ALA A 318 -2.77 -26.36 11.71
CA ALA A 318 -3.98 -25.53 11.76
C ALA A 318 -3.76 -24.12 12.36
N SER A 319 -2.80 -23.96 13.27
CA SER A 319 -2.50 -22.68 13.94
C SER A 319 -1.78 -21.64 13.06
N GLY A 320 -1.40 -21.98 11.82
CA GLY A 320 -0.63 -21.07 10.97
C GLY A 320 -1.35 -19.73 10.72
N PHE A 321 -2.66 -19.76 10.52
CA PHE A 321 -3.45 -18.54 10.31
C PHE A 321 -3.73 -17.76 11.60
N GLU A 322 -3.81 -18.44 12.74
CA GLU A 322 -3.96 -17.80 14.06
C GLU A 322 -2.70 -17.00 14.40
N SER A 323 -1.52 -17.61 14.28
CA SER A 323 -0.25 -16.91 14.49
C SER A 323 -0.07 -15.71 13.59
N TYR A 324 -0.47 -15.81 12.32
CA TYR A 324 -0.45 -14.68 11.38
C TYR A 324 -1.40 -13.55 11.83
N ALA A 325 -2.60 -13.88 12.29
CA ALA A 325 -3.58 -12.91 12.77
C ALA A 325 -3.09 -12.18 14.02
N ASP A 326 -2.45 -12.90 14.97
CA ASP A 326 -1.84 -12.33 16.17
C ASP A 326 -0.70 -11.36 15.84
N ASP A 327 0.11 -11.68 14.82
CA ASP A 327 1.15 -10.77 14.32
C ASP A 327 0.54 -9.48 13.77
N LEU A 328 -0.51 -9.57 12.99
CA LEU A 328 -1.21 -8.39 12.47
C LEU A 328 -1.81 -7.54 13.60
N ASP A 329 -2.35 -8.15 14.64
CA ASP A 329 -2.90 -7.41 15.79
C ASP A 329 -1.79 -6.65 16.54
N ARG A 330 -0.62 -7.25 16.73
CA ARG A 330 0.56 -6.54 17.28
C ARG A 330 1.01 -5.37 16.41
N ILE A 331 0.99 -5.55 15.09
CA ILE A 331 1.32 -4.49 14.13
C ILE A 331 0.31 -3.34 14.25
N VAL A 332 -1.00 -3.61 14.33
CA VAL A 332 -2.03 -2.58 14.53
C VAL A 332 -1.79 -1.78 15.79
N GLN A 333 -1.50 -2.43 16.92
CA GLN A 333 -1.23 -1.74 18.18
C GLN A 333 -0.01 -0.84 18.10
N ALA A 334 1.10 -1.33 17.53
CA ALA A 334 2.31 -0.52 17.34
C ALA A 334 2.07 0.65 16.39
N TYR A 335 1.37 0.42 15.29
CA TYR A 335 1.01 1.44 14.32
C TYR A 335 0.17 2.56 14.96
N ASN A 336 -0.89 2.21 15.70
CA ASN A 336 -1.77 3.20 16.33
C ASN A 336 -1.00 4.09 17.32
N ARG A 337 -0.11 3.50 18.14
CA ARG A 337 0.74 4.28 19.05
C ARG A 337 1.63 5.28 18.30
N HIS A 338 2.28 4.86 17.23
CA HIS A 338 3.14 5.75 16.45
C HIS A 338 2.36 6.84 15.75
N LEU A 339 1.22 6.51 15.15
CA LEU A 339 0.37 7.48 14.45
C LEU A 339 -0.16 8.55 15.40
N ALA A 340 -0.54 8.16 16.64
CA ALA A 340 -0.95 9.08 17.70
C ALA A 340 0.15 10.12 18.01
N VAL A 341 1.40 9.66 18.15
CA VAL A 341 2.55 10.55 18.41
C VAL A 341 2.72 11.57 17.27
N PHE A 342 2.66 11.13 16.01
CA PHE A 342 2.82 12.03 14.88
C PHE A 342 1.71 13.07 14.81
N TYR A 343 0.45 12.67 14.90
CA TYR A 343 -0.68 13.62 14.85
C TYR A 343 -0.71 14.57 16.05
N SER A 344 -0.31 14.12 17.25
CA SER A 344 -0.22 14.97 18.45
C SER A 344 0.93 15.98 18.42
N ALA A 345 1.94 15.76 17.58
CA ALA A 345 3.04 16.70 17.40
C ALA A 345 2.62 17.97 16.65
N GLU A 346 1.57 17.92 15.84
CA GLU A 346 1.03 19.09 15.15
C GLU A 346 0.06 19.85 16.08
N ARG A 347 0.46 21.05 16.52
CA ARG A 347 -0.29 21.85 17.51
C ARG A 347 -0.73 23.22 17.00
N ARG A 348 -0.39 23.58 15.77
CA ARG A 348 -0.70 24.90 15.19
C ARG A 348 -2.20 25.11 14.94
N TRP A 349 -2.97 24.03 14.78
CA TRP A 349 -4.40 24.11 14.43
C TRP A 349 -5.27 23.21 15.31
N PRO A 350 -5.31 23.42 16.64
CA PRO A 350 -6.03 22.52 17.56
C PRO A 350 -7.54 22.50 17.31
N ASP A 351 -8.10 23.61 16.79
CA ASP A 351 -9.53 23.74 16.53
C ASP A 351 -9.94 23.28 15.12
N ALA A 352 -8.99 23.02 14.22
CA ALA A 352 -9.30 22.60 12.86
C ALA A 352 -9.89 21.17 12.87
N PRO A 353 -11.03 20.92 12.17
CA PRO A 353 -11.72 19.63 12.19
C PRO A 353 -10.84 18.43 11.87
N PHE A 354 -9.94 18.55 10.88
CA PHE A 354 -9.01 17.51 10.47
C PHE A 354 -8.11 17.05 11.64
N TRP A 355 -7.48 18.00 12.34
CA TRP A 355 -6.55 17.73 13.44
C TRP A 355 -7.30 17.27 14.70
N ARG A 356 -8.39 17.93 15.03
CA ARG A 356 -9.21 17.57 16.21
C ARG A 356 -9.69 16.11 16.14
N ARG A 357 -10.19 15.64 14.98
CA ARG A 357 -10.64 14.26 14.80
C ARG A 357 -9.54 13.25 15.11
N ARG A 358 -8.30 13.53 14.68
CA ARG A 358 -7.15 12.62 14.84
C ARG A 358 -6.56 12.67 16.26
N GLN A 359 -6.50 13.84 16.85
CA GLN A 359 -5.98 14.01 18.21
C GLN A 359 -6.93 13.44 19.28
N HIS A 360 -8.25 13.56 19.12
CA HIS A 360 -9.23 12.98 20.03
C HIS A 360 -9.34 11.45 19.92
N ALA A 361 -9.35 10.89 18.74
CA ALA A 361 -9.45 9.44 18.53
C ALA A 361 -8.33 8.65 19.24
N PHE A 362 -7.16 9.27 19.41
CA PHE A 362 -6.02 8.62 20.08
C PHE A 362 -6.03 8.78 21.61
N ASN A 363 -6.72 9.79 22.15
CA ASN A 363 -6.86 9.96 23.60
C ASN A 363 -7.83 8.93 24.20
N GLU A 364 -8.87 8.54 23.47
CA GLU A 364 -9.84 7.51 23.90
C GLU A 364 -9.26 6.09 23.85
N THR A 365 -8.25 5.84 23.02
CA THR A 365 -7.61 4.50 22.91
C THR A 365 -6.56 4.26 24.00
N ASN A 366 -6.13 5.30 24.72
CA ASN A 366 -5.13 5.25 25.79
C ASN A 366 -5.71 5.47 27.19
N ALA A 367 -7.01 5.64 27.33
CA ALA A 367 -7.74 5.72 28.58
C ALA A 367 -8.45 4.36 28.86
#